data_8aa83ccb497e18dbdda2a4e4a66621d7
#
_entry.id   8aa83ccb497e18dbdda2a4e4a66621d7
#
_cell.length_a   1.000
_cell.length_b   1.000
_cell.length_c   1.000
_cell.angle_alpha   90.00
_cell.angle_beta   90.00
_cell.angle_gamma   90.00
#
_symmetry.space_group_name_H-M   'P 1'
#
loop_
_entity.id
_entity.type
_entity.pdbx_description
1 polymer ?
#
loop_
_entity_poly.entity_id
_entity_poly.type
_entity_poly.pdbx_seq_one_letter_code
_entity_poly.pdbx_strand_id
1 'polypeptide(L)'
;IEGSEFDIDCDAVIMALGTSPNPLISTTTEGLDVSRKGGIITDETNEMTTRKGAFAGGDAVTGAATVILAMGAGRKAAKGIDEYIKSL
;
A
#
# COMPACT_ATOMS: atom_id res chain seq x y z
N ILE A 1 -10.34 -20.90 13.21
CA ILE A 1 -10.59 -22.38 13.28
C ILE A 1 -12.09 -22.58 13.14
N GLU A 2 -12.50 -23.35 12.15
CA GLU A 2 -13.91 -23.64 11.90
C GLU A 2 -14.58 -24.29 13.11
N GLY A 3 -15.76 -23.81 13.51
CA GLY A 3 -16.51 -24.32 14.65
C GLY A 3 -15.98 -23.91 16.02
N SER A 4 -15.03 -22.94 16.08
CA SER A 4 -14.47 -22.45 17.34
C SER A 4 -15.07 -21.11 17.80
N GLU A 5 -16.13 -20.66 17.16
CA GLU A 5 -16.85 -19.45 17.51
C GLU A 5 -17.39 -19.54 18.95
N PHE A 6 -17.39 -18.41 19.65
CA PHE A 6 -17.93 -18.28 21.00
C PHE A 6 -18.54 -16.91 21.22
N ASP A 7 -19.45 -16.81 22.17
CA ASP A 7 -20.14 -15.58 22.48
C ASP A 7 -19.46 -14.84 23.65
N ILE A 8 -19.42 -13.50 23.54
CA ILE A 8 -19.02 -12.61 24.62
C ILE A 8 -20.18 -11.69 24.95
N ASP A 9 -20.68 -11.75 26.19
CA ASP A 9 -21.71 -10.85 26.64
C ASP A 9 -21.16 -9.43 26.78
N CYS A 10 -21.76 -8.46 26.10
CA CYS A 10 -21.36 -7.06 26.14
C CYS A 10 -22.52 -6.15 25.76
N ASP A 11 -22.47 -4.88 26.19
CA ASP A 11 -23.47 -3.86 25.89
C ASP A 11 -23.13 -3.06 24.62
N ALA A 12 -21.85 -3.05 24.23
CA ALA A 12 -21.38 -2.33 23.05
C ALA A 12 -20.22 -3.07 22.39
N VAL A 13 -20.13 -2.96 21.05
CA VAL A 13 -19.01 -3.48 20.25
C VAL A 13 -18.45 -2.37 19.41
N ILE A 14 -17.13 -2.18 19.48
CA ILE A 14 -16.40 -1.18 18.67
C ILE A 14 -15.52 -1.92 17.68
N MET A 15 -15.79 -1.70 16.39
CA MET A 15 -14.98 -2.25 15.29
C MET A 15 -13.75 -1.38 15.07
N ALA A 16 -12.64 -1.72 15.73
CA ALA A 16 -11.37 -1.01 15.65
C ALA A 16 -10.36 -1.77 14.77
N LEU A 17 -10.80 -2.19 13.59
CA LEU A 17 -10.05 -3.01 12.65
C LEU A 17 -9.40 -2.17 11.58
N GLY A 18 -8.11 -2.40 11.38
CA GLY A 18 -7.34 -2.05 10.19
C GLY A 18 -7.41 -0.59 9.74
N THR A 19 -6.54 -0.30 8.83
CA THR A 19 -6.56 0.91 8.02
C THR A 19 -6.72 0.51 6.55
N SER A 20 -7.26 1.40 5.73
CA SER A 20 -7.32 1.23 4.29
C SER A 20 -6.66 2.41 3.58
N PRO A 21 -6.15 2.21 2.35
CA PRO A 21 -5.58 3.30 1.57
C PRO A 21 -6.57 4.45 1.40
N ASN A 22 -6.07 5.68 1.48
CA ASN A 22 -6.90 6.86 1.21
C ASN A 22 -7.20 6.94 -0.30
N PRO A 23 -8.46 6.88 -0.72
CA PRO A 23 -8.81 6.90 -2.14
C PRO A 23 -8.56 8.26 -2.81
N LEU A 24 -8.30 9.31 -2.06
CA LEU A 24 -8.10 10.66 -2.59
C LEU A 24 -6.98 10.70 -3.64
N ILE A 25 -5.83 10.06 -3.37
CA ILE A 25 -4.68 10.07 -4.29
C ILE A 25 -5.05 9.40 -5.62
N SER A 26 -5.64 8.20 -5.58
CA SER A 26 -5.99 7.46 -6.78
C SER A 26 -7.12 8.10 -7.59
N THR A 27 -8.08 8.73 -6.93
CA THR A 27 -9.22 9.37 -7.60
C THR A 27 -8.89 10.72 -8.21
N THR A 28 -7.85 11.39 -7.72
CA THR A 28 -7.42 12.71 -8.20
C THR A 28 -6.17 12.68 -9.10
N THR A 29 -5.57 11.51 -9.30
CA THR A 29 -4.34 11.35 -10.09
C THR A 29 -4.61 10.45 -11.29
N GLU A 30 -4.66 11.05 -12.47
CA GLU A 30 -4.85 10.33 -13.73
C GLU A 30 -3.63 9.44 -14.04
N GLY A 31 -3.90 8.22 -14.53
CA GLY A 31 -2.86 7.25 -14.90
C GLY A 31 -2.25 6.49 -13.73
N LEU A 32 -2.73 6.68 -12.52
CA LEU A 32 -2.30 5.94 -11.34
C LEU A 32 -3.28 4.82 -11.03
N ASP A 33 -2.89 3.59 -11.35
CA ASP A 33 -3.72 2.41 -11.09
C ASP A 33 -3.56 1.93 -9.65
N VAL A 34 -4.65 1.41 -9.12
CA VAL A 34 -4.71 0.81 -7.79
C VAL A 34 -5.27 -0.61 -7.86
N SER A 35 -4.88 -1.42 -6.90
CA SER A 35 -5.41 -2.77 -6.74
C SER A 35 -6.87 -2.75 -6.25
N ARG A 36 -7.52 -3.90 -6.27
CA ARG A 36 -8.90 -4.05 -5.76
C ARG A 36 -9.04 -3.58 -4.30
N LYS A 37 -7.98 -3.69 -3.50
CA LYS A 37 -7.94 -3.24 -2.10
C LYS A 37 -7.56 -1.77 -1.94
N GLY A 38 -7.33 -1.06 -3.04
CA GLY A 38 -6.96 0.36 -3.05
C GLY A 38 -5.47 0.66 -2.93
N GLY A 39 -4.60 -0.36 -2.84
CA GLY A 39 -3.15 -0.18 -2.84
C GLY A 39 -2.64 0.23 -4.22
N ILE A 40 -1.66 1.13 -4.26
CA ILE A 40 -1.04 1.58 -5.52
C ILE A 40 -0.31 0.41 -6.18
N ILE A 41 -0.56 0.18 -7.47
CA ILE A 41 0.14 -0.87 -8.23
C ILE A 41 1.52 -0.36 -8.64
N THR A 42 2.55 -1.13 -8.31
CA THR A 42 3.94 -0.83 -8.66
C THR A 42 4.62 -2.01 -9.33
N ASP A 43 5.67 -1.72 -10.10
CA ASP A 43 6.60 -2.72 -10.59
C ASP A 43 7.46 -3.23 -9.41
N GLU A 44 7.47 -4.53 -9.19
CA GLU A 44 8.19 -5.15 -8.07
C GLU A 44 9.71 -4.97 -8.13
N THR A 45 10.27 -4.59 -9.27
CA THR A 45 11.73 -4.44 -9.42
C THR A 45 12.22 -3.06 -8.97
N ASN A 46 11.44 -2.01 -9.19
CA ASN A 46 11.87 -0.62 -9.00
C ASN A 46 10.86 0.27 -8.28
N GLU A 47 9.69 -0.27 -7.91
CA GLU A 47 8.59 0.44 -7.25
C GLU A 47 8.01 1.61 -8.07
N MET A 48 8.18 1.62 -9.39
CA MET A 48 7.52 2.60 -10.26
C MET A 48 6.05 2.26 -10.41
N THR A 49 5.19 3.26 -10.30
CA THR A 49 3.74 3.10 -10.49
C THR A 49 3.40 3.02 -11.99
N THR A 50 2.12 2.83 -12.31
CA THR A 50 1.64 2.90 -13.70
C THR A 50 1.74 4.30 -14.30
N ARG A 51 1.87 5.33 -13.46
CA ARG A 51 2.17 6.70 -13.91
C ARG A 51 3.68 6.90 -14.00
N LYS A 52 4.18 7.11 -15.21
CA LYS A 52 5.61 7.28 -15.49
C LYS A 52 6.24 8.38 -14.61
N GLY A 53 7.35 8.04 -13.96
CA GLY A 53 8.09 8.97 -13.09
C GLY A 53 7.50 9.10 -11.68
N ALA A 54 6.43 8.40 -11.37
CA ALA A 54 5.85 8.32 -10.02
C ALA A 54 6.19 6.97 -9.39
N PHE A 55 6.62 7.00 -8.14
CA PHE A 55 7.04 5.83 -7.38
C PHE A 55 6.24 5.73 -6.08
N ALA A 56 6.02 4.53 -5.61
CA ALA A 56 5.35 4.29 -4.34
C ALA A 56 5.91 3.04 -3.65
N GLY A 57 5.91 3.03 -2.33
CA GLY A 57 6.36 1.88 -1.55
C GLY A 57 5.79 1.91 -0.13
N GLY A 58 5.87 0.78 0.56
CA GLY A 58 5.33 0.62 1.90
C GLY A 58 3.83 0.34 1.91
N ASP A 59 3.16 0.74 2.97
CA ASP A 59 1.75 0.44 3.21
C ASP A 59 0.81 0.96 2.11
N ALA A 60 1.20 2.02 1.42
CA ALA A 60 0.46 2.55 0.28
C ALA A 60 0.33 1.56 -0.89
N VAL A 61 1.25 0.60 -0.99
CA VAL A 61 1.30 -0.44 -2.02
C VAL A 61 0.77 -1.77 -1.46
N THR A 62 1.35 -2.24 -0.37
CA THR A 62 1.12 -3.58 0.17
C THR A 62 -0.03 -3.67 1.18
N GLY A 63 -0.55 -2.54 1.64
CA GLY A 63 -1.45 -2.47 2.77
C GLY A 63 -0.69 -2.44 4.10
N ALA A 64 -1.42 -2.37 5.21
CA ALA A 64 -0.83 -2.30 6.54
C ALA A 64 0.07 -3.51 6.82
N ALA A 65 1.34 -3.24 7.12
CA ALA A 65 2.36 -4.25 7.36
C ALA A 65 3.31 -3.79 8.49
N THR A 66 4.51 -4.36 8.54
CA THR A 66 5.51 -3.98 9.55
C THR A 66 6.33 -2.77 9.11
N VAL A 67 6.85 -2.02 10.09
CA VAL A 67 7.76 -0.88 9.84
C VAL A 67 8.96 -1.29 9.00
N ILE A 68 9.53 -2.46 9.28
CA ILE A 68 10.73 -2.93 8.56
C ILE A 68 10.45 -3.19 7.08
N LEU A 69 9.28 -3.70 6.74
CA LEU A 69 8.85 -3.90 5.35
C LEU A 69 8.61 -2.56 4.66
N ALA A 70 7.97 -1.61 5.34
CA ALA A 70 7.73 -0.27 4.81
C ALA A 70 9.04 0.47 4.52
N MET A 71 10.02 0.40 5.43
CA MET A 71 11.36 0.97 5.24
C MET A 71 12.11 0.31 4.06
N GLY A 72 12.04 -1.02 3.96
CA GLY A 72 12.64 -1.77 2.85
C GLY A 72 12.09 -1.33 1.50
N ALA A 73 10.77 -1.19 1.39
CA ALA A 73 10.09 -0.71 0.19
C ALA A 73 10.46 0.74 -0.15
N GLY A 74 10.56 1.62 0.86
CA GLY A 74 11.00 3.00 0.68
C GLY A 74 12.43 3.10 0.12
N ARG A 75 13.35 2.28 0.62
CA ARG A 75 14.73 2.22 0.10
C ARG A 75 14.79 1.71 -1.33
N LYS A 76 13.97 0.72 -1.67
CA LYS A 76 13.86 0.18 -3.01
C LYS A 76 13.31 1.23 -3.99
N ALA A 77 12.25 1.94 -3.60
CA ALA A 77 11.70 3.05 -4.38
C ALA A 77 12.75 4.16 -4.60
N ALA A 78 13.51 4.53 -3.58
CA ALA A 78 14.58 5.52 -3.71
C ALA A 78 15.65 5.10 -4.74
N LYS A 79 16.04 3.82 -4.73
CA LYS A 79 16.95 3.29 -5.75
C LYS A 79 16.33 3.33 -7.15
N GLY A 80 15.06 2.97 -7.27
CA GLY A 80 14.32 3.05 -8.54
C GLY A 80 14.26 4.49 -9.09
N ILE A 81 14.03 5.47 -8.22
CA ILE A 81 14.05 6.91 -8.58
C ILE A 81 15.43 7.33 -9.09
N ASP A 82 16.50 6.95 -8.40
CA ASP A 82 17.88 7.29 -8.79
C ASP A 82 18.23 6.70 -10.17
N GLU A 83 17.90 5.43 -10.38
CA GLU A 83 18.09 4.75 -11.67
C GLU A 83 17.27 5.41 -12.79
N TYR A 84 16.03 5.77 -12.50
CA TYR A 84 15.15 6.45 -13.44
C TYR A 84 15.71 7.82 -13.86
N ILE A 85 16.15 8.64 -12.91
CA ILE A 85 16.73 9.95 -13.17
C ILE A 85 18.00 9.83 -14.03
N LYS A 86 18.86 8.86 -13.73
CA LYS A 86 20.09 8.60 -14.50
C LYS A 86 19.82 8.11 -15.92
N SER A 87 18.64 7.55 -16.17
CA SER A 87 18.24 7.05 -17.50
C SER A 87 17.65 8.15 -18.41
N LEU A 88 17.36 9.32 -17.88
CA LEU A 88 16.77 10.43 -18.62
C LEU A 88 17.74 11.12 -19.60
#